data_bfc20ac066751cbeef0c066b3ae168cc
#
_entry.id   bfc20ac066751cbeef0c066b3ae168cc
#
_cell.length_a   1.000
_cell.length_b   1.000
_cell.length_c   1.000
_cell.angle_alpha   90.00
_cell.angle_beta   90.00
_cell.angle_gamma   90.00
#
_symmetry.space_group_name_H-M   'P 1'
#
loop_
_entity.id
_entity.type
_entity.pdbx_description
1 polymer ?
#
loop_
_entity_poly.entity_id
_entity_poly.type
_entity_poly.pdbx_seq_one_letter_code
_entity_poly.pdbx_strand_id
1 'polypeptide(L)'
;MLETVEYYYRANSKLVFTEVCFGIQAAVHFEKYSVEKKTPKGVWIRRMYESGGTHKEGTAFLGATRHFVRNEARKKFAYPTKKEALLCYKMRTGRYIQILEARLQHAKAGYEASIEERMFEGDD
;
A
#
# COMPACT_ATOMS: atom_id res chain seq x y z
N MET A 1 -1.70 -29.45 -21.56
CA MET A 1 -2.36 -28.21 -21.19
C MET A 1 -1.42 -27.30 -20.44
N LEU A 2 -1.19 -26.15 -20.98
CA LEU A 2 -0.40 -25.14 -20.30
C LEU A 2 -1.24 -24.58 -19.15
N GLU A 3 -0.78 -24.81 -17.92
CA GLU A 3 -1.39 -24.17 -16.78
C GLU A 3 -1.11 -22.68 -16.87
N THR A 4 -2.16 -21.90 -17.07
CA THR A 4 -2.04 -20.45 -16.99
C THR A 4 -1.87 -20.05 -15.55
N VAL A 5 -0.67 -19.63 -15.21
CA VAL A 5 -0.38 -19.09 -13.88
C VAL A 5 -1.11 -17.74 -13.76
N GLU A 6 -2.02 -17.64 -12.83
CA GLU A 6 -2.71 -16.39 -12.57
C GLU A 6 -2.00 -15.61 -11.49
N TYR A 7 -1.96 -14.29 -11.66
CA TYR A 7 -1.33 -13.40 -10.72
C TYR A 7 -2.31 -12.33 -10.26
N TYR A 8 -2.13 -11.92 -9.02
CA TYR A 8 -2.80 -10.74 -8.47
C TYR A 8 -1.76 -9.67 -8.18
N TYR A 9 -2.18 -8.43 -8.18
CA TYR A 9 -1.31 -7.27 -8.02
C TYR A 9 -1.82 -6.35 -6.94
N ARG A 10 -0.89 -5.81 -6.18
CA ARG A 10 -1.16 -4.76 -5.20
C ARG A 10 -0.19 -3.61 -5.46
N ALA A 11 -0.71 -2.40 -5.58
CA ALA A 11 0.12 -1.22 -5.78
C ALA A 11 0.48 -0.58 -4.45
N ASN A 12 1.75 -0.23 -4.29
CA ASN A 12 2.26 0.48 -3.11
C ASN A 12 3.28 1.52 -3.56
N SER A 13 3.47 2.54 -2.74
CA SER A 13 4.48 3.54 -3.00
C SER A 13 5.79 3.20 -2.30
N LYS A 14 6.88 3.58 -2.95
CA LYS A 14 8.23 3.46 -2.40
C LYS A 14 8.90 4.81 -2.48
N LEU A 15 9.54 5.23 -1.40
CA LEU A 15 10.31 6.47 -1.40
C LEU A 15 11.56 6.29 -2.26
N VAL A 16 11.79 7.28 -3.13
CA VAL A 16 12.95 7.29 -4.01
C VAL A 16 13.84 8.46 -3.60
N PHE A 17 15.08 8.15 -3.24
CA PHE A 17 16.08 9.18 -2.93
C PHE A 17 16.97 9.34 -4.15
N THR A 18 16.91 10.53 -4.77
CA THR A 18 17.82 10.87 -5.87
C THR A 18 18.69 12.03 -5.42
N GLU A 19 19.95 11.98 -5.80
CA GLU A 19 20.94 13.03 -5.47
C GLU A 19 20.58 14.40 -6.07
N VAL A 20 19.73 14.43 -7.08
CA VAL A 20 19.40 15.63 -7.85
C VAL A 20 18.14 16.33 -7.39
N CYS A 21 17.30 15.67 -6.60
CA CYS A 21 16.01 16.20 -6.19
C CYS A 21 16.00 16.64 -4.74
N PHE A 22 15.77 17.92 -4.51
CA PHE A 22 15.44 18.44 -3.20
C PHE A 22 13.98 18.11 -2.90
N GLY A 23 13.76 17.16 -2.02
CA GLY A 23 12.42 16.78 -1.61
C GLY A 23 12.18 15.28 -1.63
N ILE A 24 11.04 14.88 -1.11
CA ILE A 24 10.63 13.48 -1.05
C ILE A 24 9.91 13.12 -2.34
N GLN A 25 10.49 12.17 -3.07
CA GLN A 25 9.83 11.60 -4.24
C GLN A 25 9.40 10.17 -3.94
N ALA A 26 8.28 9.78 -4.51
CA ALA A 26 7.75 8.44 -4.37
C ALA A 26 7.44 7.85 -5.75
N ALA A 27 7.72 6.58 -5.92
CA ALA A 27 7.33 5.83 -7.10
C ALA A 27 6.34 4.74 -6.70
N VAL A 28 5.38 4.47 -7.56
CA VAL A 28 4.44 3.37 -7.37
C VAL A 28 5.05 2.10 -7.94
N HIS A 29 5.06 1.05 -7.15
CA HIS A 29 5.48 -0.26 -7.61
C HIS A 29 4.36 -1.28 -7.38
N PHE A 30 4.39 -2.35 -8.14
CA PHE A 30 3.38 -3.40 -8.07
C PHE A 30 3.96 -4.63 -7.40
N GLU A 31 3.32 -5.03 -6.31
CA GLU A 31 3.62 -6.30 -5.66
C GLU A 31 2.84 -7.39 -6.37
N LYS A 32 3.54 -8.46 -6.74
CA LYS A 32 2.98 -9.58 -7.49
C LYS A 32 2.69 -10.74 -6.54
N TYR A 33 1.50 -11.31 -6.67
CA TYR A 33 1.05 -12.43 -5.87
C TYR A 33 0.65 -13.57 -6.79
N SER A 34 1.10 -14.78 -6.46
CA SER A 34 0.73 -15.98 -7.19
C SER A 34 -0.55 -16.57 -6.61
N VAL A 35 -1.49 -16.96 -7.48
CA VAL A 35 -2.71 -17.63 -7.05
C VAL A 35 -2.38 -19.09 -6.76
N GLU A 36 -2.54 -19.51 -5.50
CA GLU A 36 -2.27 -20.89 -5.09
C GLU A 36 -3.51 -21.77 -5.18
N LYS A 37 -4.66 -21.25 -4.76
CA LYS A 37 -5.88 -22.02 -4.70
C LYS A 37 -7.07 -21.14 -4.99
N LYS A 38 -7.96 -21.63 -5.84
CA LYS A 38 -9.24 -21.01 -6.13
C LYS A 38 -10.34 -21.72 -5.36
N THR A 39 -11.19 -20.96 -4.70
CA THR A 39 -12.37 -21.47 -4.02
C THR A 39 -13.61 -20.78 -4.57
N PRO A 40 -14.84 -21.29 -4.33
CA PRO A 40 -16.04 -20.59 -4.78
C PRO A 40 -16.21 -19.19 -4.22
N LYS A 41 -15.66 -18.91 -3.05
CA LYS A 41 -15.79 -17.61 -2.38
C LYS A 41 -14.65 -16.64 -2.67
N GLY A 42 -13.51 -17.13 -3.13
CA GLY A 42 -12.36 -16.28 -3.37
C GLY A 42 -11.13 -17.08 -3.74
N VAL A 43 -9.99 -16.42 -3.67
CA VAL A 43 -8.71 -17.00 -4.04
C VAL A 43 -7.69 -16.82 -2.91
N TRP A 44 -6.86 -17.85 -2.72
CA TRP A 44 -5.69 -17.78 -1.86
C TRP A 44 -4.49 -17.35 -2.69
N ILE A 45 -3.82 -16.30 -2.28
CA ILE A 45 -2.66 -15.74 -2.96
C ILE A 45 -1.47 -15.65 -2.01
N ARG A 46 -0.28 -15.72 -2.59
CA ARG A 46 0.98 -15.61 -1.86
C ARG A 46 1.93 -14.67 -2.58
N ARG A 47 2.61 -13.82 -1.81
CA ARG A 47 3.57 -12.87 -2.34
C ARG A 47 4.66 -13.60 -3.11
N MET A 48 4.94 -13.10 -4.31
CA MET A 48 6.01 -13.59 -5.15
C MET A 48 7.15 -12.58 -5.16
N TYR A 49 8.33 -13.02 -4.77
CA TYR A 49 9.52 -12.19 -4.78
C TYR A 49 10.40 -12.62 -5.95
N GLU A 50 10.79 -11.67 -6.76
CA GLU A 50 11.75 -11.90 -7.82
C GLU A 50 13.14 -11.65 -7.27
N SER A 51 14.06 -12.61 -7.49
CA SER A 51 15.43 -12.44 -7.09
C SER A 51 16.13 -11.46 -8.05
N GLY A 52 16.58 -10.32 -7.53
CA GLY A 52 17.35 -9.36 -8.32
C GLY A 52 18.78 -9.81 -8.55
N GLY A 53 19.22 -9.71 -9.77
CA GLY A 53 20.59 -9.50 -10.24
C GLY A 53 21.65 -10.58 -10.03
N THR A 54 21.67 -11.35 -8.96
CA THR A 54 22.75 -12.31 -8.67
C THR A 54 22.33 -13.77 -8.71
N HIS A 55 21.06 -14.02 -8.89
CA HIS A 55 20.51 -15.36 -8.99
C HIS A 55 20.08 -15.66 -10.42
N LYS A 56 20.03 -16.94 -10.75
CA LYS A 56 19.59 -17.38 -12.08
C LYS A 56 18.22 -16.80 -12.41
N GLU A 57 18.07 -16.28 -13.62
CA GLU A 57 16.80 -15.79 -14.12
C GLU A 57 15.71 -16.83 -13.92
N GLY A 58 14.58 -16.40 -13.37
CA GLY A 58 13.42 -17.25 -13.20
C GLY A 58 13.23 -17.85 -11.81
N THR A 59 14.14 -17.59 -10.86
CA THR A 59 13.91 -18.02 -9.47
C THR A 59 13.03 -17.02 -8.75
N ALA A 60 11.75 -17.36 -8.61
CA ALA A 60 10.82 -16.61 -7.82
C ALA A 60 10.66 -17.28 -6.45
N PHE A 61 10.66 -16.47 -5.41
CA PHE A 61 10.42 -16.95 -4.04
C PHE A 61 9.00 -16.62 -3.63
N LEU A 62 8.34 -17.58 -2.97
CA LEU A 62 7.04 -17.35 -2.39
C LEU A 62 7.20 -16.89 -0.95
N GLY A 63 6.44 -15.88 -0.57
CA GLY A 63 6.43 -15.40 0.80
C GLY A 63 5.75 -16.39 1.74
N ALA A 64 5.98 -16.24 3.04
CA ALA A 64 5.44 -17.13 4.05
C ALA A 64 3.94 -16.93 4.30
N THR A 65 3.43 -15.72 4.06
CA THR A 65 2.06 -15.34 4.40
C THR A 65 1.13 -15.52 3.22
N ARG A 66 0.00 -16.19 3.46
CA ARG A 66 -1.07 -16.32 2.48
C ARG A 66 -2.13 -15.25 2.75
N HIS A 67 -2.71 -14.72 1.68
CA HIS A 67 -3.82 -13.79 1.76
C HIS A 67 -5.02 -14.37 1.04
N PHE A 68 -6.20 -14.20 1.63
CA PHE A 68 -7.44 -14.62 1.00
C PHE A 68 -8.16 -13.40 0.44
N VAL A 69 -8.44 -13.42 -0.87
CA VAL A 69 -9.15 -12.36 -1.57
C VAL A 69 -10.55 -12.86 -1.92
N ARG A 70 -11.56 -12.24 -1.30
CA ARG A 70 -12.97 -12.61 -1.55
C ARG A 70 -13.43 -12.03 -2.87
N ASN A 71 -14.12 -12.85 -3.67
CA ASN A 71 -14.60 -12.44 -5.00
C ASN A 71 -15.56 -11.26 -4.94
N GLU A 72 -16.40 -11.20 -3.90
CA GLU A 72 -17.44 -10.17 -3.78
C GLU A 72 -17.03 -8.98 -2.89
N ALA A 73 -15.80 -8.94 -2.44
CA ALA A 73 -15.36 -7.84 -1.60
C ALA A 73 -15.26 -6.54 -2.40
N ARG A 74 -15.80 -5.47 -1.84
CA ARG A 74 -15.67 -4.13 -2.41
C ARG A 74 -14.24 -3.65 -2.44
N LYS A 75 -13.53 -3.90 -1.33
CA LYS A 75 -12.12 -3.58 -1.18
C LYS A 75 -11.36 -4.88 -1.11
N LYS A 76 -10.52 -5.12 -2.08
CA LYS A 76 -9.70 -6.31 -2.15
C LYS A 76 -8.27 -5.97 -1.77
N PHE A 77 -7.59 -6.91 -1.15
CA PHE A 77 -6.18 -6.77 -0.81
C PHE A 77 -5.33 -6.65 -2.09
N ALA A 78 -5.67 -7.42 -3.11
CA ALA A 78 -4.99 -7.42 -4.39
C ALA A 78 -6.00 -7.67 -5.52
N TYR A 79 -5.63 -7.34 -6.74
CA TYR A 79 -6.50 -7.40 -7.91
C TYR A 79 -5.83 -8.16 -9.03
N PRO A 80 -6.62 -8.78 -9.92
CA PRO A 80 -6.06 -9.56 -11.03
C PRO A 80 -5.35 -8.73 -12.10
N THR A 81 -5.58 -7.41 -12.13
CA THR A 81 -4.91 -6.53 -13.09
C THR A 81 -4.17 -5.40 -12.37
N LYS A 82 -3.11 -4.92 -12.99
CA LYS A 82 -2.35 -3.77 -12.48
C LYS A 82 -3.18 -2.49 -12.48
N LYS A 83 -4.07 -2.34 -13.46
CA LYS A 83 -4.95 -1.18 -13.58
C LYS A 83 -5.89 -1.09 -12.38
N GLU A 84 -6.52 -2.20 -12.00
CA GLU A 84 -7.41 -2.24 -10.85
C GLU A 84 -6.64 -2.02 -9.55
N ALA A 85 -5.43 -2.60 -9.44
CA ALA A 85 -4.57 -2.41 -8.28
C ALA A 85 -4.17 -0.94 -8.11
N LEU A 86 -3.85 -0.28 -9.21
CA LEU A 86 -3.49 1.15 -9.20
C LEU A 86 -4.68 2.02 -8.79
N LEU A 87 -5.86 1.73 -9.32
CA LEU A 87 -7.07 2.46 -8.96
C LEU A 87 -7.36 2.32 -7.46
N CYS A 88 -7.27 1.12 -6.93
CA CYS A 88 -7.43 0.87 -5.50
C CYS A 88 -6.40 1.65 -4.67
N TYR A 89 -5.15 1.67 -5.13
CA TYR A 89 -4.09 2.44 -4.47
C TYR A 89 -4.43 3.93 -4.42
N LYS A 90 -4.88 4.49 -5.53
CA LYS A 90 -5.27 5.91 -5.60
C LYS A 90 -6.39 6.25 -4.62
N MET A 91 -7.42 5.41 -4.57
CA MET A 91 -8.55 5.63 -3.67
C MET A 91 -8.12 5.50 -2.19
N ARG A 92 -7.35 4.49 -1.89
CA ARG A 92 -6.85 4.22 -0.53
C ARG A 92 -5.95 5.35 -0.04
N THR A 93 -5.02 5.77 -0.89
CA THR A 93 -4.07 6.82 -0.56
C THR A 93 -4.73 8.18 -0.46
N GLY A 94 -5.66 8.48 -1.36
CA GLY A 94 -6.43 9.73 -1.31
C GLY A 94 -7.22 9.86 -0.01
N ARG A 95 -7.87 8.79 0.42
CA ARG A 95 -8.59 8.76 1.69
C ARG A 95 -7.63 8.93 2.88
N TYR A 96 -6.47 8.29 2.81
CA TYR A 96 -5.46 8.42 3.87
C TYR A 96 -4.94 9.86 3.97
N ILE A 97 -4.73 10.53 2.85
CA ILE A 97 -4.33 11.95 2.82
C ILE A 97 -5.38 12.82 3.52
N GLN A 98 -6.66 12.61 3.23
CA GLN A 98 -7.75 13.34 3.88
C GLN A 98 -7.74 13.16 5.40
N ILE A 99 -7.50 11.94 5.86
CA ILE A 99 -7.39 11.63 7.29
C ILE A 99 -6.21 12.38 7.91
N LEU A 100 -5.06 12.36 7.23
CA LEU A 100 -3.86 13.06 7.71
C LEU A 100 -4.05 14.56 7.77
N GLU A 101 -4.70 15.15 6.77
CA GLU A 101 -5.02 16.57 6.75
C GLU A 101 -5.92 16.97 7.90
N ALA A 102 -6.96 16.17 8.17
CA ALA A 102 -7.86 16.40 9.29
C ALA A 102 -7.12 16.31 10.63
N ARG A 103 -6.24 15.33 10.77
CA ARG A 103 -5.41 15.17 11.98
C ARG A 103 -4.45 16.33 12.16
N LEU A 104 -3.89 16.82 11.07
CA LEU A 104 -2.99 17.97 11.11
C LEU A 104 -3.72 19.24 11.57
N GLN A 105 -4.92 19.49 11.02
CA GLN A 105 -5.73 20.63 11.44
C GLN A 105 -6.11 20.55 12.91
N HIS A 106 -6.47 19.36 13.38
CA HIS A 106 -6.80 19.12 14.78
C HIS A 106 -5.59 19.40 15.68
N ALA A 107 -4.43 18.89 15.29
CA ALA A 107 -3.20 19.11 16.05
C ALA A 107 -2.81 20.59 16.12
N LYS A 108 -2.95 21.30 15.01
CA LYS A 108 -2.68 22.75 14.96
C LYS A 108 -3.63 23.54 15.87
N ALA A 109 -4.91 23.20 15.82
CA ALA A 109 -5.92 23.86 16.67
C ALA A 109 -5.63 23.61 18.15
N GLY A 110 -5.27 22.37 18.52
CA GLY A 110 -4.89 22.03 19.88
C GLY A 110 -3.64 22.76 20.35
N TYR A 111 -2.65 22.87 19.46
CA TYR A 111 -1.45 23.61 19.77
C TYR A 111 -1.72 25.10 20.05
N GLU A 112 -2.53 25.74 19.19
CA GLU A 112 -2.92 27.13 19.37
C GLU A 112 -3.70 27.32 20.68
N ALA A 113 -4.63 26.43 20.99
CA ALA A 113 -5.38 26.48 22.24
C ALA A 113 -4.44 26.33 23.45
N SER A 114 -3.42 25.47 23.35
CA SER A 114 -2.46 25.31 24.46
C SER A 114 -1.61 26.55 24.70
N ILE A 115 -1.30 27.32 23.66
CA ILE A 115 -0.56 28.56 23.78
C ILE A 115 -1.42 29.60 24.53
N GLU A 116 -2.70 29.72 24.20
CA GLU A 116 -3.63 30.62 24.87
C GLU A 116 -3.78 30.29 26.36
N GLU A 117 -3.95 29.02 26.70
CA GLU A 117 -4.04 28.59 28.10
C GLU A 117 -2.76 28.88 28.89
N ARG A 118 -1.62 28.75 28.26
CA ARG A 118 -0.34 29.04 28.88
C ARG A 118 -0.22 30.51 29.26
N MET A 119 -0.82 31.39 28.49
CA MET A 119 -0.88 32.82 28.80
C MET A 119 -1.76 33.10 30.02
N PHE A 120 -2.80 32.32 30.24
CA PHE A 120 -3.69 32.46 31.40
C PHE A 120 -3.09 31.87 32.68
N GLU A 121 -2.29 30.84 32.62
CA GLU A 121 -1.62 30.25 33.78
C GLU A 121 -0.59 31.20 34.40
N GLY A 122 -0.05 32.13 33.64
CA GLY A 122 0.86 33.13 34.13
C GLY A 122 0.25 34.23 35.00
N ASP A 123 -1.08 34.28 35.10
CA ASP A 123 -1.81 35.28 35.83
C ASP A 123 -2.26 34.88 37.23
N ASP A 124 -1.88 33.71 37.68
CA ASP A 124 -2.16 33.27 39.06
C ASP A 124 -1.25 33.95 40.07
#